data_d049428279bc149844838f2015dd942f
#
_entry.id   d049428279bc149844838f2015dd942f
#
_cell.length_a   1.000
_cell.length_b   1.000
_cell.length_c   1.000
_cell.angle_alpha   90.00
_cell.angle_beta   90.00
_cell.angle_gamma   90.00
#
_symmetry.space_group_name_H-M   'P 1'
#
loop_
_entity.id
_entity.type
_entity.pdbx_description
1 polymer ?
#
loop_
_entity_poly.entity_id
_entity_poly.type
_entity_poly.pdbx_seq_one_letter_code
_entity_poly.pdbx_strand_id
1 'polypeptide(L)'
;MNEAQQSSTLDLRHYVQAVWRRKWLILQFLIIIPAIVLVLSLRQTKVYDATARVMVESQSSTVNAVAGQNLGDRPPDDRTVATLAGFVATPEIAQKVVAQLSLTTAPRDLLKHVSSTPGTNANVVMITAADHSAQRAAAIANSFAQQFVTWRQTSQQSALEAALTILDGQMAQVKRGSSAYLAMADRRSQLAVLKALTTGGVELGEAAPVPTSPASPKPVRNTLLAIGAALILGIGVAFLREALDVKIHTLEQLQEVTQLPVIGTIARLPKSYHQGDKLVTLDDPRSPAAESYRFLRTNVGFMNFNHDVKSILVTSPLPSQGKSTTIANLAVVMLRGGLKVATVEGDLRRPALHRFFHVNNARGLTSVIAGQATVAEASHMLTFRDIGASVTASEGSDGALETEGEAVASRDGLQLQLLTSGPLPPNPGELVTSQQLADIIDGLKQTNDYVLVDAPPLFAVGDAAALAGRVDGVLVIINLESTTRDMIRQVEEFYARIPARKMGLVVTGVTGSARSQSYHTYYE
;
A
#
# COMPACT_ATOMS: atom_id res chain seq x y z
N MET A 1 -27.52 30.65 -11.52
CA MET A 1 -27.65 30.02 -10.19
C MET A 1 -28.06 28.57 -10.40
N ASN A 2 -27.09 27.68 -10.68
CA ASN A 2 -27.26 26.19 -10.65
C ASN A 2 -25.92 25.47 -10.93
N GLU A 3 -24.82 25.93 -10.31
CA GLU A 3 -23.50 25.26 -10.42
C GLU A 3 -22.97 24.72 -9.08
N ALA A 4 -23.84 24.47 -8.11
CA ALA A 4 -23.39 24.08 -6.76
C ALA A 4 -23.99 22.75 -6.28
N GLN A 5 -24.24 21.78 -7.15
CA GLN A 5 -24.68 20.42 -6.74
C GLN A 5 -24.13 19.29 -7.61
N GLN A 6 -22.85 19.34 -7.98
CA GLN A 6 -22.13 18.08 -8.19
C GLN A 6 -21.52 17.66 -6.85
N SER A 7 -22.43 17.21 -5.98
CA SER A 7 -22.06 16.47 -4.77
C SER A 7 -21.19 15.29 -5.16
N SER A 8 -20.00 15.27 -4.62
CA SER A 8 -19.07 14.15 -4.61
C SER A 8 -19.80 12.86 -4.18
N THR A 9 -20.43 12.18 -5.09
CA THR A 9 -20.69 10.76 -4.92
C THR A 9 -19.31 10.13 -4.82
N LEU A 10 -18.92 9.78 -3.59
CA LEU A 10 -17.74 8.97 -3.34
C LEU A 10 -17.80 7.79 -4.28
N ASP A 11 -17.02 7.83 -5.34
CA ASP A 11 -17.06 6.80 -6.36
C ASP A 11 -16.40 5.54 -5.77
N LEU A 12 -17.24 4.75 -5.07
CA LEU A 12 -16.86 3.48 -4.42
C LEU A 12 -16.08 2.57 -5.37
N ARG A 13 -16.30 2.69 -6.68
CA ARG A 13 -15.59 1.94 -7.72
C ARG A 13 -14.11 2.31 -7.74
N HIS A 14 -13.77 3.58 -7.55
CA HIS A 14 -12.38 4.04 -7.52
C HIS A 14 -11.61 3.46 -6.33
N TYR A 15 -12.21 3.44 -5.14
CA TYR A 15 -11.61 2.84 -3.93
C TYR A 15 -11.45 1.32 -4.05
N VAL A 16 -12.42 0.64 -4.60
CA VAL A 16 -12.34 -0.81 -4.84
C VAL A 16 -11.24 -1.13 -5.85
N GLN A 17 -11.12 -0.37 -6.93
CA GLN A 17 -10.06 -0.54 -7.92
C GLN A 17 -8.66 -0.30 -7.32
N ALA A 18 -8.48 0.71 -6.48
CA ALA A 18 -7.23 0.98 -5.79
C ALA A 18 -6.79 -0.22 -4.91
N VAL A 19 -7.72 -0.78 -4.13
CA VAL A 19 -7.48 -1.98 -3.30
C VAL A 19 -7.13 -3.20 -4.18
N TRP A 20 -7.85 -3.43 -5.28
CA TRP A 20 -7.58 -4.56 -6.19
C TRP A 20 -6.23 -4.44 -6.89
N ARG A 21 -5.82 -3.24 -7.29
CA ARG A 21 -4.50 -2.98 -7.90
C ARG A 21 -3.35 -3.27 -6.92
N ARG A 22 -3.55 -3.00 -5.63
CA ARG A 22 -2.54 -3.17 -4.59
C ARG A 22 -2.78 -4.40 -3.69
N LYS A 23 -3.61 -5.37 -4.13
CA LYS A 23 -3.97 -6.59 -3.36
C LYS A 23 -2.75 -7.37 -2.84
N TRP A 24 -1.69 -7.47 -3.62
CA TRP A 24 -0.46 -8.15 -3.22
C TRP A 24 0.24 -7.47 -2.05
N LEU A 25 0.21 -6.14 -2.00
CA LEU A 25 0.76 -5.37 -0.87
C LEU A 25 -0.05 -5.62 0.40
N ILE A 26 -1.38 -5.56 0.32
CA ILE A 26 -2.27 -5.85 1.46
C ILE A 26 -2.06 -7.29 1.93
N LEU A 27 -1.93 -8.25 1.01
CA LEU A 27 -1.69 -9.66 1.33
C LEU A 27 -0.35 -9.87 2.05
N GLN A 28 0.71 -9.15 1.65
CA GLN A 28 2.01 -9.19 2.33
C GLN A 28 1.88 -8.74 3.79
N PHE A 29 1.19 -7.62 4.08
CA PHE A 29 0.94 -7.17 5.45
C PHE A 29 0.13 -8.19 6.23
N LEU A 30 -0.90 -8.78 5.63
CA LEU A 30 -1.79 -9.76 6.24
C LEU A 30 -1.09 -11.08 6.61
N ILE A 31 0.00 -11.42 5.94
CA ILE A 31 0.80 -12.62 6.23
C ILE A 31 1.94 -12.29 7.20
N ILE A 32 2.70 -11.24 6.93
CA ILE A 32 3.96 -10.96 7.65
C ILE A 32 3.68 -10.51 9.09
N ILE A 33 2.78 -9.57 9.32
CA ILE A 33 2.53 -9.03 10.66
C ILE A 33 1.98 -10.10 11.61
N PRO A 34 0.91 -10.86 11.28
CA PRO A 34 0.43 -11.92 12.15
C PRO A 34 1.45 -13.04 12.37
N ALA A 35 2.25 -13.39 11.36
CA ALA A 35 3.30 -14.40 11.51
C ALA A 35 4.37 -13.95 12.51
N ILE A 36 4.81 -12.70 12.44
CA ILE A 36 5.77 -12.14 13.42
C ILE A 36 5.17 -12.16 14.84
N VAL A 37 3.92 -11.68 14.99
CA VAL A 37 3.23 -11.64 16.29
C VAL A 37 3.03 -13.06 16.86
N LEU A 38 2.68 -14.02 16.02
CA LEU A 38 2.54 -15.42 16.40
C LEU A 38 3.88 -15.99 16.90
N VAL A 39 4.95 -15.81 16.13
CA VAL A 39 6.29 -16.29 16.50
C VAL A 39 6.76 -15.66 17.81
N LEU A 40 6.59 -14.34 17.95
CA LEU A 40 6.93 -13.64 19.19
C LEU A 40 6.11 -14.13 20.37
N SER A 41 4.78 -14.31 20.19
CA SER A 41 3.89 -14.81 21.22
C SER A 41 4.19 -16.26 21.64
N LEU A 42 4.64 -17.11 20.69
CA LEU A 42 5.06 -18.48 20.99
C LEU A 42 6.43 -18.57 21.69
N ARG A 43 7.30 -17.59 21.44
CA ARG A 43 8.63 -17.52 22.11
C ARG A 43 8.58 -16.87 23.49
N GLN A 44 7.50 -16.17 23.82
CA GLN A 44 7.35 -15.51 25.11
C GLN A 44 7.19 -16.56 26.22
N THR A 45 7.83 -16.32 27.37
CA THR A 45 7.75 -17.21 28.54
C THR A 45 6.31 -17.29 29.06
N LYS A 46 5.84 -18.51 29.30
CA LYS A 46 4.49 -18.76 29.83
C LYS A 46 4.41 -18.30 31.27
N VAL A 47 3.33 -17.61 31.62
CA VAL A 47 2.99 -17.22 33.00
C VAL A 47 1.65 -17.82 33.34
N TYR A 48 1.56 -18.41 34.51
CA TYR A 48 0.36 -19.07 35.04
C TYR A 48 -0.15 -18.29 36.23
N ASP A 49 -1.44 -18.01 36.25
CA ASP A 49 -2.14 -17.37 37.37
C ASP A 49 -2.96 -18.42 38.14
N ALA A 50 -2.74 -18.47 39.43
CA ALA A 50 -3.53 -19.32 40.32
C ALA A 50 -4.19 -18.46 41.40
N THR A 51 -5.48 -18.67 41.65
CA THR A 51 -6.28 -17.86 42.58
C THR A 51 -6.84 -18.72 43.70
N ALA A 52 -6.47 -18.43 44.95
CA ALA A 52 -7.09 -18.95 46.18
C ALA A 52 -8.18 -17.97 46.66
N ARG A 53 -9.21 -18.49 47.25
CA ARG A 53 -10.32 -17.72 47.83
C ARG A 53 -10.38 -17.87 49.32
N VAL A 54 -10.36 -16.76 50.05
CA VAL A 54 -10.52 -16.71 51.51
C VAL A 54 -11.88 -16.10 51.84
N MET A 55 -12.68 -16.80 52.55
CA MET A 55 -13.99 -16.32 53.02
C MET A 55 -13.80 -15.49 54.28
N VAL A 56 -14.50 -14.37 54.33
CA VAL A 56 -14.56 -13.49 55.50
C VAL A 56 -15.89 -13.73 56.22
N GLU A 57 -15.81 -14.25 57.41
CA GLU A 57 -17.00 -14.47 58.26
C GLU A 57 -17.56 -13.15 58.77
N SER A 58 -18.88 -13.10 58.99
CA SER A 58 -19.51 -11.99 59.66
C SER A 58 -19.11 -11.91 61.14
N GLN A 59 -18.67 -10.74 61.59
CA GLN A 59 -18.29 -10.55 63.01
C GLN A 59 -19.44 -10.77 63.99
N SER A 60 -20.66 -10.82 63.51
CA SER A 60 -21.86 -10.97 64.33
C SER A 60 -22.05 -12.40 64.91
N SER A 61 -21.58 -13.42 64.20
CA SER A 61 -21.84 -14.82 64.63
C SER A 61 -21.13 -15.16 65.94
N THR A 62 -19.88 -14.76 66.14
CA THR A 62 -19.09 -15.08 67.34
C THR A 62 -19.47 -14.20 68.53
N VAL A 63 -19.77 -12.91 68.32
CA VAL A 63 -20.20 -11.98 69.37
C VAL A 63 -21.63 -12.27 69.78
N ASN A 64 -22.52 -12.64 68.88
CA ASN A 64 -23.90 -12.96 69.14
C ASN A 64 -24.03 -14.30 69.95
N ALA A 65 -23.16 -15.27 69.63
CA ALA A 65 -23.11 -16.54 70.39
C ALA A 65 -22.70 -16.35 71.86
N VAL A 66 -21.85 -15.34 72.15
CA VAL A 66 -21.40 -15.06 73.55
C VAL A 66 -22.37 -14.10 74.28
N ALA A 67 -23.00 -13.16 73.50
CA ALA A 67 -23.92 -12.19 74.12
C ALA A 67 -25.37 -12.64 74.27
N GLY A 68 -25.74 -13.85 73.79
CA GLY A 68 -27.10 -14.37 73.85
C GLY A 68 -28.14 -13.51 73.06
N GLN A 69 -27.71 -12.65 72.20
CA GLN A 69 -28.56 -11.78 71.40
C GLN A 69 -28.53 -12.22 69.92
N ASN A 70 -29.72 -12.53 69.41
CA ASN A 70 -29.89 -12.94 68.04
C ASN A 70 -29.96 -11.68 67.12
N LEU A 71 -28.83 -10.96 67.01
CA LEU A 71 -28.67 -9.86 66.07
C LEU A 71 -28.32 -10.49 64.73
N GLY A 72 -29.26 -10.53 63.78
CA GLY A 72 -29.15 -11.25 62.53
C GLY A 72 -27.78 -11.15 61.82
N ASP A 73 -27.45 -12.20 61.13
CA ASP A 73 -26.17 -12.36 60.41
C ASP A 73 -26.03 -11.28 59.34
N ARG A 74 -25.22 -10.24 59.59
CA ARG A 74 -24.97 -9.17 58.67
C ARG A 74 -23.69 -9.50 57.90
N PRO A 75 -23.74 -9.59 56.55
CA PRO A 75 -22.52 -9.82 55.78
C PRO A 75 -21.50 -8.72 56.04
N PRO A 76 -20.20 -9.03 55.97
CA PRO A 76 -19.15 -8.02 56.13
C PRO A 76 -19.31 -6.93 55.08
N ASP A 77 -19.09 -5.68 55.50
CA ASP A 77 -19.13 -4.52 54.61
C ASP A 77 -17.99 -4.60 53.55
N ASP A 78 -18.27 -4.23 52.32
CA ASP A 78 -17.30 -4.23 51.18
C ASP A 78 -15.98 -3.53 51.56
N ARG A 79 -16.08 -2.46 52.38
CA ARG A 79 -14.90 -1.72 52.87
C ARG A 79 -14.03 -2.59 53.81
N THR A 80 -14.65 -3.43 54.61
CA THR A 80 -13.94 -4.36 55.49
C THR A 80 -13.21 -5.42 54.69
N VAL A 81 -13.85 -5.99 53.67
CA VAL A 81 -13.23 -7.00 52.79
C VAL A 81 -12.08 -6.37 51.98
N ALA A 82 -12.26 -5.17 51.45
CA ALA A 82 -11.23 -4.44 50.76
C ALA A 82 -10.02 -4.12 51.66
N THR A 83 -10.26 -3.74 52.91
CA THR A 83 -9.20 -3.52 53.90
C THR A 83 -8.44 -4.80 54.20
N LEU A 84 -9.14 -5.91 54.38
CA LEU A 84 -8.55 -7.23 54.64
C LEU A 84 -7.73 -7.70 53.43
N ALA A 85 -8.22 -7.49 52.21
CA ALA A 85 -7.47 -7.79 51.02
C ALA A 85 -6.13 -7.03 50.97
N GLY A 86 -6.09 -5.77 51.43
CA GLY A 86 -4.85 -4.97 51.51
C GLY A 86 -3.79 -5.56 52.46
N PHE A 87 -4.20 -6.34 53.48
CA PHE A 87 -3.27 -6.97 54.43
C PHE A 87 -2.65 -8.25 53.90
N VAL A 88 -3.20 -8.91 52.90
CA VAL A 88 -2.67 -10.15 52.35
C VAL A 88 -1.28 -9.96 51.73
N ALA A 89 -1.11 -8.91 50.91
CA ALA A 89 0.13 -8.66 50.22
C ALA A 89 1.11 -7.80 51.07
N THR A 90 1.35 -8.20 52.32
CA THR A 90 2.30 -7.51 53.20
C THR A 90 3.68 -8.19 53.20
N PRO A 91 4.77 -7.44 53.49
CA PRO A 91 6.10 -8.02 53.57
C PRO A 91 6.24 -9.10 54.61
N GLU A 92 5.48 -9.01 55.72
CA GLU A 92 5.50 -10.00 56.80
C GLU A 92 4.96 -11.35 56.31
N ILE A 93 3.79 -11.37 55.66
CA ILE A 93 3.20 -12.58 55.09
C ILE A 93 4.08 -13.15 54.01
N ALA A 94 4.60 -12.29 53.10
CA ALA A 94 5.51 -12.71 52.03
C ALA A 94 6.79 -13.38 52.56
N GLN A 95 7.36 -12.88 53.67
CA GLN A 95 8.53 -13.49 54.28
C GLN A 95 8.22 -14.90 54.80
N LYS A 96 7.07 -15.12 55.44
CA LYS A 96 6.62 -16.44 55.92
C LYS A 96 6.39 -17.41 54.75
N VAL A 97 5.79 -16.92 53.63
CA VAL A 97 5.57 -17.72 52.42
C VAL A 97 6.90 -18.14 51.79
N VAL A 98 7.86 -17.20 51.66
CA VAL A 98 9.21 -17.49 51.12
C VAL A 98 9.89 -18.58 51.97
N ALA A 99 9.81 -18.48 53.30
CA ALA A 99 10.38 -19.47 54.20
C ALA A 99 9.68 -20.83 54.08
N GLN A 100 8.34 -20.85 54.06
CA GLN A 100 7.53 -22.06 53.96
C GLN A 100 7.77 -22.85 52.68
N LEU A 101 7.87 -22.15 51.54
CA LEU A 101 8.07 -22.76 50.23
C LEU A 101 9.55 -22.85 49.83
N SER A 102 10.48 -22.43 50.70
CA SER A 102 11.93 -22.38 50.43
C SER A 102 12.27 -21.67 49.11
N LEU A 103 11.63 -20.53 48.85
CA LEU A 103 11.84 -19.78 47.63
C LEU A 103 13.16 -18.98 47.68
N THR A 104 13.85 -18.89 46.55
CA THR A 104 15.08 -18.08 46.42
C THR A 104 14.79 -16.60 46.14
N THR A 105 13.52 -16.25 45.90
CA THR A 105 13.07 -14.90 45.56
C THR A 105 12.95 -14.03 46.81
N ALA A 106 13.39 -12.80 46.77
CA ALA A 106 13.21 -11.86 47.86
C ALA A 106 11.71 -11.59 48.11
N PRO A 107 11.27 -11.44 49.40
CA PRO A 107 9.85 -11.19 49.69
C PRO A 107 9.23 -10.02 48.96
N ARG A 108 9.98 -8.94 48.77
CA ARG A 108 9.52 -7.74 47.99
C ARG A 108 9.27 -8.04 46.50
N ASP A 109 10.08 -8.92 45.92
CA ASP A 109 9.93 -9.28 44.50
C ASP A 109 8.76 -10.28 44.34
N LEU A 110 8.56 -11.18 45.31
CA LEU A 110 7.40 -12.05 45.31
C LEU A 110 6.08 -11.26 45.33
N LEU A 111 6.03 -10.15 46.07
CA LEU A 111 4.83 -9.29 46.14
C LEU A 111 4.48 -8.63 44.80
N LYS A 112 5.41 -8.47 43.86
CA LYS A 112 5.10 -7.96 42.51
C LYS A 112 4.27 -8.95 41.66
N HIS A 113 4.32 -10.22 42.04
CA HIS A 113 3.64 -11.33 41.37
C HIS A 113 2.42 -11.85 42.13
N VAL A 114 2.05 -11.20 43.24
CA VAL A 114 0.87 -11.56 44.05
C VAL A 114 -0.04 -10.35 44.12
N SER A 115 -1.30 -10.57 43.81
CA SER A 115 -2.35 -9.57 43.96
C SER A 115 -3.47 -10.10 44.83
N SER A 116 -4.06 -9.22 45.61
CA SER A 116 -5.23 -9.53 46.40
C SER A 116 -6.34 -8.52 46.13
N THR A 117 -7.51 -9.02 45.82
CA THR A 117 -8.68 -8.19 45.49
C THR A 117 -9.92 -8.72 46.17
N PRO A 118 -10.88 -7.82 46.52
CA PRO A 118 -12.21 -8.28 46.95
C PRO A 118 -12.87 -9.09 45.82
N GLY A 119 -13.53 -10.18 46.19
CA GLY A 119 -14.36 -10.91 45.23
C GLY A 119 -15.61 -10.13 44.84
N THR A 120 -16.27 -10.57 43.79
CA THR A 120 -17.57 -10.04 43.35
C THR A 120 -18.69 -10.25 44.37
N ASN A 121 -18.53 -11.24 45.26
CA ASN A 121 -19.41 -11.46 46.40
C ASN A 121 -18.77 -10.81 47.62
N ALA A 122 -19.55 -10.07 48.40
CA ALA A 122 -19.11 -9.19 49.48
C ALA A 122 -18.27 -9.80 50.60
N ASN A 123 -18.09 -11.11 50.67
CA ASN A 123 -17.43 -11.81 51.75
C ASN A 123 -16.25 -12.67 51.35
N VAL A 124 -15.65 -12.42 50.17
CA VAL A 124 -14.53 -13.21 49.66
C VAL A 124 -13.34 -12.30 49.32
N VAL A 125 -12.14 -12.70 49.73
CA VAL A 125 -10.86 -12.14 49.28
C VAL A 125 -10.23 -13.13 48.29
N MET A 126 -9.95 -12.67 47.07
CA MET A 126 -9.25 -13.42 46.03
C MET A 126 -7.76 -13.12 46.10
N ILE A 127 -6.94 -14.15 46.19
CA ILE A 127 -5.48 -14.08 46.25
C ILE A 127 -4.93 -14.74 44.99
N THR A 128 -4.42 -13.97 44.08
CA THR A 128 -3.88 -14.46 42.80
C THR A 128 -2.37 -14.35 42.79
N ALA A 129 -1.69 -15.45 42.49
CA ALA A 129 -0.25 -15.50 42.32
C ALA A 129 0.11 -15.87 40.86
N ALA A 130 1.06 -15.14 40.29
CA ALA A 130 1.59 -15.36 38.95
C ALA A 130 2.98 -15.99 39.02
N ASP A 131 3.21 -17.11 38.33
CA ASP A 131 4.53 -17.74 38.23
C ASP A 131 4.70 -18.42 36.86
N HIS A 132 5.97 -18.67 36.47
CA HIS A 132 6.29 -19.44 35.26
C HIS A 132 5.96 -20.94 35.37
N SER A 133 5.75 -21.45 36.59
CA SER A 133 5.33 -22.81 36.87
C SER A 133 3.91 -22.81 37.43
N ALA A 134 3.01 -23.59 36.81
CA ALA A 134 1.62 -23.74 37.26
C ALA A 134 1.52 -24.25 38.70
N GLN A 135 2.38 -25.22 39.07
CA GLN A 135 2.43 -25.77 40.42
C GLN A 135 2.89 -24.73 41.44
N ARG A 136 3.92 -23.93 41.09
CA ARG A 136 4.42 -22.88 41.99
C ARG A 136 3.42 -21.75 42.17
N ALA A 137 2.73 -21.33 41.09
CA ALA A 137 1.67 -20.32 41.18
C ALA A 137 0.57 -20.76 42.19
N ALA A 138 0.09 -21.99 42.07
CA ALA A 138 -0.91 -22.55 43.00
C ALA A 138 -0.36 -22.68 44.43
N ALA A 139 0.89 -23.14 44.59
CA ALA A 139 1.52 -23.25 45.91
C ALA A 139 1.69 -21.89 46.59
N ILE A 140 2.12 -20.86 45.83
CA ILE A 140 2.28 -19.49 46.35
C ILE A 140 0.91 -18.92 46.76
N ALA A 141 -0.13 -18.99 45.91
CA ALA A 141 -1.46 -18.48 46.22
C ALA A 141 -2.04 -19.16 47.47
N ASN A 142 -1.92 -20.48 47.57
CA ASN A 142 -2.39 -21.26 48.73
C ASN A 142 -1.61 -20.93 49.99
N SER A 143 -0.29 -20.78 49.90
CA SER A 143 0.55 -20.41 51.05
C SER A 143 0.20 -19.02 51.58
N PHE A 144 0.01 -18.03 50.64
CA PHE A 144 -0.48 -16.70 51.03
C PHE A 144 -1.82 -16.76 51.74
N ALA A 145 -2.79 -17.53 51.22
CA ALA A 145 -4.10 -17.69 51.83
C ALA A 145 -3.99 -18.27 53.22
N GLN A 146 -3.20 -19.35 53.39
CA GLN A 146 -3.00 -20.01 54.68
C GLN A 146 -2.27 -19.10 55.68
N GLN A 147 -1.20 -18.42 55.27
CA GLN A 147 -0.48 -17.48 56.12
C GLN A 147 -1.33 -16.27 56.52
N PHE A 148 -2.21 -15.80 55.64
CA PHE A 148 -3.14 -14.72 55.93
C PHE A 148 -4.16 -15.13 56.98
N VAL A 149 -4.76 -16.32 56.85
CA VAL A 149 -5.70 -16.88 57.87
C VAL A 149 -4.99 -16.99 59.22
N THR A 150 -3.78 -17.58 59.25
CA THR A 150 -2.99 -17.74 60.48
C THR A 150 -2.61 -16.38 61.09
N TRP A 151 -2.18 -15.42 60.27
CA TRP A 151 -1.85 -14.08 60.72
C TRP A 151 -3.05 -13.37 61.33
N ARG A 152 -4.23 -13.49 60.71
CA ARG A 152 -5.46 -12.88 61.19
C ARG A 152 -5.90 -13.46 62.52
N GLN A 153 -5.86 -14.79 62.63
CA GLN A 153 -6.17 -15.51 63.88
C GLN A 153 -5.23 -15.08 65.02
N THR A 154 -3.91 -15.08 64.75
CA THR A 154 -2.91 -14.69 65.76
C THR A 154 -3.05 -13.22 66.15
N SER A 155 -3.31 -12.32 65.21
CA SER A 155 -3.51 -10.90 65.46
C SER A 155 -4.74 -10.64 66.36
N GLN A 156 -5.86 -11.32 66.10
CA GLN A 156 -7.03 -11.18 66.95
C GLN A 156 -6.85 -11.80 68.35
N GLN A 157 -6.23 -12.98 68.44
CA GLN A 157 -5.91 -13.58 69.68
C GLN A 157 -4.98 -12.71 70.53
N SER A 158 -3.95 -12.11 69.94
CA SER A 158 -3.03 -11.22 70.64
C SER A 158 -3.72 -9.95 71.13
N ALA A 159 -4.69 -9.41 70.38
CA ALA A 159 -5.48 -8.25 70.81
C ALA A 159 -6.38 -8.58 72.01
N LEU A 160 -7.02 -9.76 72.00
CA LEU A 160 -7.80 -10.23 73.13
C LEU A 160 -6.94 -10.53 74.37
N GLU A 161 -5.73 -11.07 74.20
CA GLU A 161 -4.77 -11.32 75.27
C GLU A 161 -4.29 -10.03 75.92
N ALA A 162 -4.00 -9.01 75.13
CA ALA A 162 -3.68 -7.66 75.62
C ALA A 162 -4.84 -7.08 76.43
N ALA A 163 -6.08 -7.22 75.93
CA ALA A 163 -7.27 -6.77 76.66
C ALA A 163 -7.48 -7.53 78.03
N LEU A 164 -7.24 -8.85 78.06
CA LEU A 164 -7.26 -9.61 79.25
C LEU A 164 -6.19 -9.18 80.25
N THR A 165 -4.97 -8.94 79.81
CA THR A 165 -3.86 -8.45 80.63
C THR A 165 -4.16 -7.10 81.30
N ILE A 166 -4.76 -6.18 80.52
CA ILE A 166 -5.20 -4.87 81.03
C ILE A 166 -6.27 -5.03 82.11
N LEU A 167 -7.25 -5.92 81.85
CA LEU A 167 -8.35 -6.18 82.78
C LEU A 167 -7.84 -6.83 84.07
N ASP A 168 -6.89 -7.77 83.94
CA ASP A 168 -6.27 -8.42 85.12
C ASP A 168 -5.50 -7.37 85.95
N GLY A 169 -4.79 -6.41 85.33
CA GLY A 169 -4.15 -5.34 86.05
C GLY A 169 -5.12 -4.41 86.76
N GLN A 170 -6.29 -4.13 86.17
CA GLN A 170 -7.36 -3.36 86.84
C GLN A 170 -8.01 -4.11 87.99
N MET A 171 -8.25 -5.40 87.80
CA MET A 171 -8.79 -6.24 88.86
C MET A 171 -7.88 -6.34 90.09
N ALA A 172 -6.58 -6.31 89.92
CA ALA A 172 -5.60 -6.31 90.99
C ALA A 172 -5.66 -5.08 91.90
N GLN A 173 -6.19 -3.94 91.35
CA GLN A 173 -6.33 -2.67 92.09
C GLN A 173 -7.66 -2.52 92.83
N VAL A 174 -8.62 -3.45 92.62
CA VAL A 174 -9.96 -3.35 93.16
C VAL A 174 -10.14 -4.39 94.29
N LYS A 175 -10.84 -4.03 95.34
CA LYS A 175 -11.11 -4.93 96.53
C LYS A 175 -11.86 -6.17 96.05
N ARG A 176 -11.30 -7.38 96.33
CA ARG A 176 -11.92 -8.66 96.02
C ARG A 176 -13.31 -8.73 96.67
N GLY A 177 -14.33 -9.17 95.90
CA GLY A 177 -15.71 -9.31 96.36
C GLY A 177 -16.56 -8.06 96.25
N SER A 178 -15.99 -6.91 95.77
CA SER A 178 -16.78 -5.75 95.48
C SER A 178 -17.59 -5.93 94.18
N SER A 179 -18.71 -5.22 94.02
CA SER A 179 -19.53 -5.28 92.80
C SER A 179 -18.70 -4.98 91.50
N ALA A 180 -17.74 -4.07 91.62
CA ALA A 180 -16.80 -3.78 90.50
C ALA A 180 -15.90 -4.98 90.20
N TYR A 181 -15.35 -5.65 91.19
CA TYR A 181 -14.53 -6.88 91.00
C TYR A 181 -15.33 -8.01 90.35
N LEU A 182 -16.58 -8.26 90.78
CA LEU A 182 -17.44 -9.25 90.18
C LEU A 182 -17.80 -8.97 88.72
N ALA A 183 -18.11 -7.72 88.40
CA ALA A 183 -18.39 -7.31 87.04
C ALA A 183 -17.16 -7.45 86.13
N MET A 184 -15.95 -7.15 86.63
CA MET A 184 -14.70 -7.33 85.86
C MET A 184 -14.38 -8.82 85.72
N ALA A 185 -14.64 -9.68 86.72
CA ALA A 185 -14.44 -11.12 86.65
C ALA A 185 -15.38 -11.78 85.63
N ASP A 186 -16.63 -11.36 85.57
CA ASP A 186 -17.57 -11.80 84.52
C ASP A 186 -17.08 -11.39 83.11
N ARG A 187 -16.71 -10.13 82.94
CA ARG A 187 -16.16 -9.66 81.66
C ARG A 187 -14.89 -10.38 81.25
N ARG A 188 -13.99 -10.69 82.18
CA ARG A 188 -12.81 -11.52 81.98
C ARG A 188 -13.16 -12.91 81.47
N SER A 189 -14.15 -13.57 82.10
CA SER A 189 -14.63 -14.88 81.67
C SER A 189 -15.18 -14.83 80.23
N GLN A 190 -15.99 -13.80 79.91
CA GLN A 190 -16.51 -13.60 78.56
C GLN A 190 -15.40 -13.41 77.52
N LEU A 191 -14.39 -12.60 77.82
CA LEU A 191 -13.23 -12.38 76.89
C LEU A 191 -12.38 -13.64 76.77
N ALA A 192 -12.23 -14.44 77.85
CA ALA A 192 -11.49 -15.70 77.76
C ALA A 192 -12.20 -16.74 76.89
N VAL A 193 -13.54 -16.84 76.99
CA VAL A 193 -14.37 -17.69 76.12
C VAL A 193 -14.27 -17.17 74.65
N LEU A 194 -14.38 -15.85 74.44
CA LEU A 194 -14.25 -15.25 73.10
C LEU A 194 -12.88 -15.56 72.51
N LYS A 195 -11.77 -15.44 73.25
CA LYS A 195 -10.42 -15.79 72.79
C LYS A 195 -10.35 -17.27 72.37
N ALA A 196 -10.97 -18.23 73.17
CA ALA A 196 -10.97 -19.64 72.82
C ALA A 196 -11.78 -19.99 71.58
N LEU A 197 -12.84 -19.20 71.26
CA LEU A 197 -13.73 -19.37 70.11
C LEU A 197 -13.30 -18.59 68.90
N THR A 198 -12.29 -17.71 69.02
CA THR A 198 -11.88 -16.80 67.88
C THR A 198 -11.10 -17.58 66.81
N THR A 199 -11.71 -17.70 65.62
CA THR A 199 -11.15 -18.32 64.42
C THR A 199 -10.38 -17.33 63.58
N GLY A 200 -10.38 -16.02 63.92
CA GLY A 200 -9.81 -14.95 63.14
C GLY A 200 -10.81 -14.29 62.19
N GLY A 201 -12.03 -14.83 62.07
CA GLY A 201 -13.08 -14.32 61.20
C GLY A 201 -12.74 -14.39 59.71
N VAL A 202 -11.79 -15.29 59.34
CA VAL A 202 -11.44 -15.60 57.97
C VAL A 202 -11.12 -17.10 57.87
N GLU A 203 -11.61 -17.74 56.82
CA GLU A 203 -11.36 -19.14 56.52
C GLU A 203 -10.91 -19.33 55.07
N LEU A 204 -10.13 -20.42 54.84
CA LEU A 204 -9.79 -20.82 53.48
C LEU A 204 -11.04 -21.43 52.82
N GLY A 205 -11.68 -20.66 51.93
CA GLY A 205 -12.90 -21.11 51.26
C GLY A 205 -12.61 -22.08 50.11
N GLU A 206 -11.65 -21.73 49.26
CA GLU A 206 -11.25 -22.56 48.12
C GLU A 206 -9.74 -22.44 47.88
N ALA A 207 -9.05 -23.56 47.83
CA ALA A 207 -7.65 -23.59 47.47
C ALA A 207 -7.47 -23.33 45.97
N ALA A 208 -6.40 -22.62 45.62
CA ALA A 208 -6.06 -22.39 44.24
C ALA A 208 -5.76 -23.71 43.51
N PRO A 209 -6.52 -24.06 42.47
CA PRO A 209 -6.21 -25.21 41.63
C PRO A 209 -4.95 -24.94 40.81
N VAL A 210 -4.26 -26.00 40.41
CA VAL A 210 -3.13 -25.89 39.49
C VAL A 210 -3.67 -25.52 38.09
N PRO A 211 -3.31 -24.34 37.52
CA PRO A 211 -3.84 -23.93 36.23
C PRO A 211 -3.37 -24.86 35.11
N THR A 212 -4.30 -25.27 34.25
CA THR A 212 -4.04 -26.16 33.10
C THR A 212 -3.57 -25.41 31.85
N SER A 213 -3.80 -24.09 31.79
CA SER A 213 -3.42 -23.25 30.69
C SER A 213 -2.73 -21.96 31.17
N PRO A 214 -1.79 -21.41 30.41
CA PRO A 214 -1.14 -20.17 30.78
C PRO A 214 -2.10 -18.98 30.67
N ALA A 215 -1.99 -18.04 31.58
CA ALA A 215 -2.72 -16.77 31.57
C ALA A 215 -2.17 -15.83 30.50
N SER A 216 -0.85 -15.90 30.23
CA SER A 216 -0.13 -15.13 29.21
C SER A 216 1.07 -15.95 28.68
N PRO A 217 1.42 -15.80 27.36
CA PRO A 217 0.72 -15.07 26.32
C PRO A 217 -0.53 -15.81 25.84
N LYS A 218 -1.42 -15.06 25.17
CA LYS A 218 -2.60 -15.62 24.47
C LYS A 218 -2.37 -15.56 22.97
N PRO A 219 -1.65 -16.51 22.35
CA PRO A 219 -1.20 -16.41 20.96
C PRO A 219 -2.36 -16.25 19.97
N VAL A 220 -3.45 -16.98 20.15
CA VAL A 220 -4.63 -16.89 19.27
C VAL A 220 -5.23 -15.48 19.29
N ARG A 221 -5.47 -14.93 20.48
CA ARG A 221 -6.02 -13.57 20.62
C ARG A 221 -5.09 -12.51 20.04
N ASN A 222 -3.79 -12.61 20.32
CA ASN A 222 -2.79 -11.66 19.84
C ASN A 222 -2.66 -11.71 18.32
N THR A 223 -2.69 -12.92 17.73
CA THR A 223 -2.65 -13.10 16.27
C THR A 223 -3.92 -12.54 15.61
N LEU A 224 -5.09 -12.75 16.20
CA LEU A 224 -6.34 -12.22 15.67
C LEU A 224 -6.35 -10.67 15.67
N LEU A 225 -5.88 -10.07 16.75
CA LEU A 225 -5.71 -8.61 16.83
C LEU A 225 -4.69 -8.11 15.80
N ALA A 226 -3.60 -8.85 15.60
CA ALA A 226 -2.58 -8.53 14.61
C ALA A 226 -3.12 -8.60 13.17
N ILE A 227 -4.03 -9.54 12.86
CA ILE A 227 -4.72 -9.61 11.56
C ILE A 227 -5.56 -8.34 11.32
N GLY A 228 -6.33 -7.91 12.31
CA GLY A 228 -7.11 -6.67 12.20
C GLY A 228 -6.23 -5.43 11.97
N ALA A 229 -5.15 -5.30 12.75
CA ALA A 229 -4.19 -4.22 12.60
C ALA A 229 -3.47 -4.27 11.23
N ALA A 230 -3.07 -5.45 10.77
CA ALA A 230 -2.43 -5.67 9.48
C ALA A 230 -3.34 -5.26 8.31
N LEU A 231 -4.63 -5.55 8.42
CA LEU A 231 -5.62 -5.17 7.40
C LEU A 231 -5.75 -3.64 7.32
N ILE A 232 -5.90 -2.97 8.45
CA ILE A 232 -6.01 -1.51 8.51
C ILE A 232 -4.74 -0.85 7.95
N LEU A 233 -3.55 -1.30 8.39
CA LEU A 233 -2.27 -0.77 7.91
C LEU A 233 -2.06 -1.06 6.43
N GLY A 234 -2.37 -2.28 5.96
CA GLY A 234 -2.23 -2.66 4.56
C GLY A 234 -3.11 -1.83 3.63
N ILE A 235 -4.36 -1.58 4.02
CA ILE A 235 -5.29 -0.71 3.29
C ILE A 235 -4.79 0.74 3.32
N GLY A 236 -4.38 1.25 4.48
CA GLY A 236 -3.85 2.60 4.63
C GLY A 236 -2.62 2.86 3.75
N VAL A 237 -1.66 1.92 3.73
CA VAL A 237 -0.46 2.00 2.87
C VAL A 237 -0.83 1.87 1.39
N ALA A 238 -1.82 1.04 1.04
CA ALA A 238 -2.31 0.92 -0.33
C ALA A 238 -2.90 2.24 -0.84
N PHE A 239 -3.73 2.91 -0.05
CA PHE A 239 -4.27 4.24 -0.38
C PHE A 239 -3.20 5.33 -0.43
N LEU A 240 -2.27 5.33 0.52
CA LEU A 240 -1.16 6.29 0.50
C LEU A 240 -0.34 6.14 -0.79
N ARG A 241 -0.03 4.91 -1.18
CA ARG A 241 0.71 4.63 -2.41
C ARG A 241 -0.08 4.97 -3.67
N GLU A 242 -1.41 4.82 -3.67
CA GLU A 242 -2.27 5.22 -4.77
C GLU A 242 -2.39 6.76 -4.86
N ALA A 243 -2.48 7.45 -3.73
CA ALA A 243 -2.49 8.92 -3.68
C ALA A 243 -1.18 9.56 -4.16
N LEU A 244 -0.06 8.85 -3.97
CA LEU A 244 1.26 9.27 -4.46
C LEU A 244 1.53 8.84 -5.92
N ASP A 245 0.64 8.05 -6.53
CA ASP A 245 0.80 7.60 -7.91
C ASP A 245 0.32 8.70 -8.88
N VAL A 246 1.27 9.42 -9.43
CA VAL A 246 1.03 10.52 -10.39
C VAL A 246 0.86 10.04 -11.84
N LYS A 247 0.93 8.71 -12.08
CA LYS A 247 0.83 8.13 -13.42
C LYS A 247 -0.60 8.07 -13.92
N ILE A 248 -0.74 8.20 -15.22
CA ILE A 248 -2.00 7.96 -15.93
C ILE A 248 -1.99 6.51 -16.41
N HIS A 249 -3.01 5.76 -16.04
CA HIS A 249 -3.08 4.32 -16.31
C HIS A 249 -4.14 3.93 -17.33
N THR A 250 -5.11 4.80 -17.56
CA THR A 250 -6.23 4.54 -18.47
C THR A 250 -6.48 5.72 -19.39
N LEU A 251 -7.15 5.46 -20.51
CA LEU A 251 -7.52 6.52 -21.47
C LEU A 251 -8.53 7.51 -20.87
N GLU A 252 -9.43 7.02 -20.04
CA GLU A 252 -10.43 7.84 -19.33
C GLU A 252 -9.71 8.86 -18.42
N GLN A 253 -8.74 8.39 -17.62
CA GLN A 253 -7.92 9.28 -16.79
C GLN A 253 -7.12 10.32 -17.62
N LEU A 254 -6.68 9.93 -18.81
CA LEU A 254 -6.02 10.87 -19.71
C LEU A 254 -6.99 11.95 -20.19
N GLN A 255 -8.20 11.56 -20.60
CA GLN A 255 -9.26 12.48 -21.06
C GLN A 255 -9.78 13.40 -19.95
N GLU A 256 -9.73 12.97 -18.70
CA GLU A 256 -10.04 13.84 -17.53
C GLU A 256 -8.97 14.90 -17.27
N VAL A 257 -7.71 14.62 -17.63
CA VAL A 257 -6.56 15.50 -17.36
C VAL A 257 -6.33 16.49 -18.48
N THR A 258 -6.71 16.14 -19.73
CA THR A 258 -6.45 16.99 -20.90
C THR A 258 -7.66 17.14 -21.79
N GLN A 259 -7.76 18.32 -22.42
CA GLN A 259 -8.73 18.60 -23.49
C GLN A 259 -8.15 18.32 -24.88
N LEU A 260 -6.91 17.83 -24.97
CA LEU A 260 -6.30 17.50 -26.28
C LEU A 260 -6.97 16.25 -26.87
N PRO A 261 -7.35 16.27 -28.16
CA PRO A 261 -7.97 15.12 -28.80
C PRO A 261 -6.98 13.94 -28.87
N VAL A 262 -7.43 12.75 -28.50
CA VAL A 262 -6.71 11.50 -28.73
C VAL A 262 -7.11 10.99 -30.12
N ILE A 263 -6.23 11.17 -31.11
CA ILE A 263 -6.53 10.82 -32.51
C ILE A 263 -6.15 9.38 -32.87
N GLY A 264 -5.44 8.69 -31.98
CA GLY A 264 -5.10 7.29 -32.20
C GLY A 264 -4.63 6.59 -30.94
N THR A 265 -4.98 5.31 -30.85
CA THR A 265 -4.50 4.42 -29.78
C THR A 265 -3.78 3.23 -30.43
N ILE A 266 -2.51 3.07 -30.13
CA ILE A 266 -1.69 1.99 -30.67
C ILE A 266 -1.61 0.89 -29.63
N ALA A 267 -2.02 -0.32 -30.01
CA ALA A 267 -1.94 -1.49 -29.17
C ALA A 267 -0.48 -1.78 -28.77
N ARG A 268 -0.29 -2.30 -27.57
CA ARG A 268 1.02 -2.71 -27.08
C ARG A 268 1.67 -3.70 -28.04
N LEU A 269 2.83 -3.35 -28.55
CA LEU A 269 3.60 -4.23 -29.40
C LEU A 269 4.26 -5.36 -28.59
N PRO A 270 4.40 -6.56 -29.16
CA PRO A 270 5.22 -7.63 -28.58
C PRO A 270 6.67 -7.18 -28.36
N LYS A 271 7.35 -7.76 -27.39
CA LYS A 271 8.73 -7.39 -27.06
C LYS A 271 9.72 -7.54 -28.23
N SER A 272 9.45 -8.45 -29.15
CA SER A 272 10.24 -8.65 -30.37
C SER A 272 10.33 -7.40 -31.26
N TYR A 273 9.32 -6.54 -31.22
CA TYR A 273 9.29 -5.25 -31.96
C TYR A 273 10.01 -4.12 -31.21
N HIS A 274 10.35 -4.30 -29.93
CA HIS A 274 11.12 -3.31 -29.18
C HIS A 274 12.63 -3.44 -29.35
N GLN A 275 13.11 -4.62 -29.74
CA GLN A 275 14.54 -4.93 -29.87
C GLN A 275 15.06 -4.90 -31.32
N GLY A 276 14.15 -4.90 -32.28
CA GLY A 276 14.47 -4.85 -33.69
C GLY A 276 13.78 -3.69 -34.37
N ASP A 277 14.37 -3.16 -35.41
CA ASP A 277 13.81 -2.08 -36.22
C ASP A 277 12.74 -2.66 -37.16
N LYS A 278 11.74 -3.38 -36.61
CA LYS A 278 10.67 -4.08 -37.33
C LYS A 278 9.42 -3.25 -37.46
N LEU A 279 8.71 -3.44 -38.57
CA LEU A 279 7.47 -2.73 -38.89
C LEU A 279 6.28 -3.66 -38.81
N VAL A 280 5.49 -3.55 -37.74
CA VAL A 280 4.31 -4.43 -37.52
C VAL A 280 3.29 -4.35 -38.66
N THR A 281 3.21 -3.22 -39.34
CA THR A 281 2.35 -3.02 -40.51
C THR A 281 2.79 -3.83 -41.75
N LEU A 282 4.02 -4.34 -41.77
CA LEU A 282 4.55 -5.25 -42.77
C LEU A 282 4.60 -6.68 -42.31
N ASP A 283 5.19 -6.93 -41.12
CA ASP A 283 5.45 -8.27 -40.59
C ASP A 283 4.17 -8.99 -40.18
N ASP A 284 3.21 -8.27 -39.59
CA ASP A 284 1.90 -8.80 -39.18
C ASP A 284 0.77 -7.81 -39.55
N PRO A 285 0.42 -7.72 -40.85
CA PRO A 285 -0.57 -6.76 -41.34
C PRO A 285 -1.98 -6.94 -40.76
N ARG A 286 -2.28 -8.15 -40.22
CA ARG A 286 -3.59 -8.47 -39.65
C ARG A 286 -3.64 -8.27 -38.15
N SER A 287 -2.53 -7.89 -37.53
CA SER A 287 -2.47 -7.68 -36.10
C SER A 287 -3.34 -6.50 -35.64
N PRO A 288 -3.80 -6.54 -34.40
CA PRO A 288 -4.48 -5.40 -33.81
C PRO A 288 -3.64 -4.12 -33.80
N ALA A 289 -2.32 -4.22 -33.77
CA ALA A 289 -1.43 -3.08 -33.82
C ALA A 289 -1.37 -2.47 -35.23
N ALA A 290 -1.27 -3.29 -36.27
CA ALA A 290 -1.33 -2.81 -37.66
C ALA A 290 -2.65 -2.10 -37.93
N GLU A 291 -3.75 -2.64 -37.45
CA GLU A 291 -5.08 -2.03 -37.58
C GLU A 291 -5.15 -0.67 -36.87
N SER A 292 -4.51 -0.54 -35.69
CA SER A 292 -4.42 0.75 -35.00
C SER A 292 -3.75 1.83 -35.86
N TYR A 293 -2.71 1.49 -36.63
CA TYR A 293 -2.06 2.45 -37.54
C TYR A 293 -2.97 2.81 -38.76
N ARG A 294 -3.79 1.88 -39.26
CA ARG A 294 -4.80 2.21 -40.30
C ARG A 294 -5.83 3.20 -39.80
N PHE A 295 -6.33 3.01 -38.57
CA PHE A 295 -7.21 3.98 -37.92
C PHE A 295 -6.52 5.34 -37.73
N LEU A 296 -5.25 5.33 -37.26
CA LEU A 296 -4.50 6.59 -37.11
C LEU A 296 -4.38 7.33 -38.44
N ARG A 297 -4.07 6.62 -39.54
CA ARG A 297 -4.04 7.21 -40.89
C ARG A 297 -5.38 7.87 -41.22
N THR A 298 -6.50 7.16 -41.00
CA THR A 298 -7.86 7.67 -41.28
C THR A 298 -8.14 8.94 -40.48
N ASN A 299 -7.81 8.93 -39.19
CA ASN A 299 -8.06 10.07 -38.30
C ASN A 299 -7.16 11.28 -38.67
N VAL A 300 -5.90 11.04 -39.05
CA VAL A 300 -5.03 12.12 -39.59
C VAL A 300 -5.66 12.72 -40.86
N GLY A 301 -6.23 11.91 -41.75
CA GLY A 301 -6.94 12.37 -42.92
C GLY A 301 -8.20 13.19 -42.55
N PHE A 302 -8.99 12.76 -41.59
CA PHE A 302 -10.16 13.53 -41.12
C PHE A 302 -9.78 14.86 -40.47
N MET A 303 -8.72 14.90 -39.69
CA MET A 303 -8.20 16.15 -39.09
C MET A 303 -7.72 17.14 -40.14
N ASN A 304 -7.39 16.65 -41.33
CA ASN A 304 -6.92 17.47 -42.46
C ASN A 304 -8.04 17.85 -43.44
N PHE A 305 -9.26 17.33 -43.32
CA PHE A 305 -10.33 17.47 -44.30
C PHE A 305 -10.67 18.94 -44.65
N ASN A 306 -10.59 19.86 -43.71
CA ASN A 306 -10.84 21.30 -43.89
C ASN A 306 -9.58 22.17 -43.78
N HIS A 307 -8.39 21.57 -43.84
CA HIS A 307 -7.16 22.24 -43.55
C HIS A 307 -6.03 21.67 -44.42
N ASP A 308 -5.21 22.53 -44.98
CA ASP A 308 -4.09 22.12 -45.82
C ASP A 308 -2.84 21.78 -44.98
N VAL A 309 -2.97 20.80 -44.07
CA VAL A 309 -1.84 20.31 -43.27
C VAL A 309 -1.12 19.22 -44.06
N LYS A 310 0.01 19.57 -44.66
CA LYS A 310 0.86 18.62 -45.38
C LYS A 310 2.08 18.17 -44.58
N SER A 311 2.68 19.06 -43.79
CA SER A 311 3.83 18.71 -42.94
C SER A 311 3.40 18.50 -41.50
N ILE A 312 3.73 17.32 -40.94
CA ILE A 312 3.36 16.91 -39.59
C ILE A 312 4.63 16.59 -38.82
N LEU A 313 4.91 17.37 -37.78
CA LEU A 313 5.93 17.05 -36.79
C LEU A 313 5.40 15.98 -35.84
N VAL A 314 6.15 14.90 -35.65
CA VAL A 314 5.86 13.86 -34.68
C VAL A 314 6.92 13.90 -33.58
N THR A 315 6.50 14.15 -32.38
CA THR A 315 7.38 14.23 -31.21
C THR A 315 6.80 13.45 -30.01
N SER A 316 7.51 13.43 -28.92
CA SER A 316 7.04 12.78 -27.65
C SER A 316 7.59 13.52 -26.44
N PRO A 317 6.94 13.48 -25.27
CA PRO A 317 7.47 14.08 -24.05
C PRO A 317 8.85 13.54 -23.67
N LEU A 318 9.02 12.22 -23.68
CA LEU A 318 10.23 11.51 -23.27
C LEU A 318 10.80 10.63 -24.42
N PRO A 319 12.08 10.25 -24.33
CA PRO A 319 12.65 9.23 -25.22
C PRO A 319 11.92 7.89 -25.10
N SER A 320 11.99 7.06 -26.14
CA SER A 320 11.47 5.68 -26.18
C SER A 320 9.95 5.53 -25.98
N GLN A 321 9.17 6.55 -26.32
CA GLN A 321 7.69 6.48 -26.28
C GLN A 321 7.06 5.96 -27.59
N GLY A 322 7.86 5.49 -28.53
CA GLY A 322 7.40 4.93 -29.80
C GLY A 322 7.25 5.92 -30.95
N LYS A 323 7.84 7.11 -30.86
CA LYS A 323 7.81 8.19 -31.87
C LYS A 323 8.22 7.69 -33.26
N SER A 324 9.48 7.28 -33.44
CA SER A 324 10.02 6.84 -34.72
C SER A 324 9.33 5.56 -35.24
N THR A 325 8.97 4.64 -34.33
CA THR A 325 8.16 3.46 -34.67
C THR A 325 6.79 3.87 -35.21
N THR A 326 6.17 4.89 -34.64
CA THR A 326 4.86 5.38 -35.10
C THR A 326 4.97 6.03 -36.46
N ILE A 327 5.99 6.85 -36.68
CA ILE A 327 6.25 7.49 -38.00
C ILE A 327 6.45 6.44 -39.08
N ALA A 328 7.34 5.48 -38.85
CA ALA A 328 7.67 4.46 -39.83
C ALA A 328 6.45 3.59 -40.20
N ASN A 329 5.69 3.11 -39.22
CA ASN A 329 4.46 2.35 -39.48
C ASN A 329 3.34 3.21 -40.11
N LEU A 330 3.20 4.48 -39.71
CA LEU A 330 2.22 5.40 -40.30
C LEU A 330 2.55 5.70 -41.76
N ALA A 331 3.83 5.93 -42.08
CA ALA A 331 4.28 6.13 -43.44
C ALA A 331 3.94 4.94 -44.37
N VAL A 332 4.18 3.70 -43.88
CA VAL A 332 3.83 2.49 -44.63
C VAL A 332 2.32 2.35 -44.86
N VAL A 333 1.48 2.61 -43.87
CA VAL A 333 0.01 2.51 -44.07
C VAL A 333 -0.55 3.66 -44.92
N MET A 334 0.08 4.84 -44.90
CA MET A 334 -0.25 5.94 -45.82
C MET A 334 0.11 5.58 -47.25
N LEU A 335 1.31 5.06 -47.49
CA LEU A 335 1.74 4.58 -48.79
C LEU A 335 0.83 3.49 -49.33
N ARG A 336 0.47 2.47 -48.49
CA ARG A 336 -0.53 1.44 -48.84
C ARG A 336 -1.90 2.05 -49.18
N GLY A 337 -2.25 3.17 -48.56
CA GLY A 337 -3.48 3.92 -48.84
C GLY A 337 -3.46 4.69 -50.19
N GLY A 338 -2.35 4.67 -50.92
CA GLY A 338 -2.21 5.36 -52.19
C GLY A 338 -1.74 6.80 -52.06
N LEU A 339 -1.24 7.21 -50.88
CA LEU A 339 -0.71 8.56 -50.64
C LEU A 339 0.79 8.64 -50.94
N LYS A 340 1.24 9.78 -51.50
CA LYS A 340 2.65 10.10 -51.63
C LYS A 340 3.16 10.66 -50.29
N VAL A 341 4.16 10.00 -49.71
CA VAL A 341 4.65 10.33 -48.36
C VAL A 341 6.15 10.57 -48.37
N ALA A 342 6.55 11.70 -47.80
CA ALA A 342 7.94 11.91 -47.42
C ALA A 342 8.11 11.75 -45.89
N THR A 343 9.21 11.16 -45.47
CA THR A 343 9.64 11.14 -44.05
C THR A 343 10.99 11.85 -43.94
N VAL A 344 11.11 12.73 -42.96
CA VAL A 344 12.32 13.49 -42.67
C VAL A 344 12.80 13.18 -41.25
N GLU A 345 14.03 12.72 -41.13
CA GLU A 345 14.66 12.49 -39.85
C GLU A 345 15.21 13.79 -39.26
N GLY A 346 14.42 14.47 -38.44
CA GLY A 346 14.79 15.70 -37.75
C GLY A 346 15.38 15.49 -36.35
N ASP A 347 15.36 14.25 -35.82
CA ASP A 347 16.09 13.89 -34.59
C ASP A 347 17.58 13.68 -34.93
N LEU A 348 18.31 14.77 -35.11
CA LEU A 348 19.74 14.76 -35.45
C LEU A 348 20.64 14.33 -34.27
N ARG A 349 20.05 14.01 -33.10
CA ARG A 349 20.78 13.55 -31.93
C ARG A 349 20.74 12.02 -31.78
N ARG A 350 19.59 11.40 -32.09
CA ARG A 350 19.37 9.95 -32.00
C ARG A 350 18.56 9.46 -33.18
N PRO A 351 19.10 9.52 -34.40
CA PRO A 351 18.39 9.14 -35.60
C PRO A 351 18.05 7.64 -35.57
N ALA A 352 16.85 7.29 -36.03
CA ALA A 352 16.33 5.93 -35.97
C ALA A 352 15.62 5.48 -37.25
N LEU A 353 15.08 6.39 -38.08
CA LEU A 353 14.25 6.02 -39.23
C LEU A 353 15.02 5.19 -40.25
N HIS A 354 16.31 5.50 -40.51
CA HIS A 354 17.16 4.74 -41.44
C HIS A 354 17.24 3.24 -41.07
N ARG A 355 17.14 2.87 -39.80
CA ARG A 355 17.17 1.47 -39.33
C ARG A 355 15.87 0.75 -39.67
N PHE A 356 14.71 1.38 -39.43
CA PHE A 356 13.41 0.80 -39.76
C PHE A 356 13.24 0.46 -41.24
N PHE A 357 13.91 1.21 -42.12
CA PHE A 357 13.85 1.01 -43.56
C PHE A 357 15.12 0.35 -44.12
N HIS A 358 16.06 -0.03 -43.29
CA HIS A 358 17.32 -0.70 -43.64
C HIS A 358 18.13 0.03 -44.72
N VAL A 359 18.16 1.37 -44.63
CA VAL A 359 18.89 2.21 -45.59
C VAL A 359 20.15 2.81 -44.96
N ASN A 360 21.09 3.20 -45.86
CA ASN A 360 22.32 3.85 -45.44
C ASN A 360 22.05 5.29 -44.99
N ASN A 361 22.74 5.71 -43.93
CA ASN A 361 22.66 7.07 -43.37
C ASN A 361 23.93 7.90 -43.66
N ALA A 362 24.71 7.57 -44.72
CA ALA A 362 25.94 8.29 -45.06
C ALA A 362 25.67 9.71 -45.63
N ARG A 363 24.54 9.91 -46.27
CA ARG A 363 24.01 11.19 -46.75
C ARG A 363 22.59 11.36 -46.28
N GLY A 364 22.18 12.61 -45.98
CA GLY A 364 20.84 12.89 -45.48
C GLY A 364 20.63 14.38 -45.27
N LEU A 365 19.71 14.75 -44.39
CA LEU A 365 19.31 16.12 -44.10
C LEU A 365 20.50 17.04 -43.79
N THR A 366 21.46 16.58 -42.99
CA THR A 366 22.66 17.36 -42.65
C THR A 366 23.54 17.64 -43.86
N SER A 367 23.64 16.69 -44.81
CA SER A 367 24.39 16.87 -46.05
C SER A 367 23.71 17.91 -46.96
N VAL A 368 22.39 17.92 -47.01
CA VAL A 368 21.62 18.90 -47.80
C VAL A 368 21.76 20.30 -47.19
N ILE A 369 21.61 20.46 -45.89
CA ILE A 369 21.75 21.74 -45.20
C ILE A 369 23.18 22.30 -45.37
N ALA A 370 24.20 21.41 -45.37
CA ALA A 370 25.59 21.79 -45.59
C ALA A 370 25.92 22.11 -47.08
N GLY A 371 24.96 21.98 -48.00
CA GLY A 371 25.16 22.20 -49.45
C GLY A 371 26.03 21.12 -50.14
N GLN A 372 26.22 19.98 -49.53
CA GLN A 372 27.03 18.85 -50.03
C GLN A 372 26.24 17.89 -50.92
N ALA A 373 24.91 17.96 -50.90
CA ALA A 373 24.01 17.15 -51.69
C ALA A 373 22.69 17.89 -51.93
N THR A 374 22.01 17.56 -53.01
CA THR A 374 20.61 17.97 -53.21
C THR A 374 19.66 17.07 -52.43
N VAL A 375 18.41 17.50 -52.24
CA VAL A 375 17.37 16.66 -51.57
C VAL A 375 17.19 15.35 -52.33
N ALA A 376 17.23 15.35 -53.65
CA ALA A 376 17.09 14.14 -54.48
C ALA A 376 18.25 13.15 -54.30
N GLU A 377 19.49 13.62 -54.18
CA GLU A 377 20.67 12.78 -53.96
C GLU A 377 20.76 12.21 -52.53
N ALA A 378 20.18 12.91 -51.55
CA ALA A 378 20.19 12.54 -50.14
C ALA A 378 18.96 11.73 -49.72
N SER A 379 17.90 11.68 -50.55
CA SER A 379 16.69 10.94 -50.30
C SER A 379 16.77 9.50 -50.83
N HIS A 380 16.22 8.55 -50.05
CA HIS A 380 15.99 7.20 -50.52
C HIS A 380 14.55 7.09 -51.02
N MET A 381 14.37 6.68 -52.28
CA MET A 381 13.05 6.43 -52.87
C MET A 381 12.75 4.92 -52.72
N LEU A 382 11.83 4.57 -51.78
CA LEU A 382 11.55 3.20 -51.43
C LEU A 382 10.19 2.76 -51.95
N THR A 383 10.17 1.75 -52.81
CA THR A 383 8.94 1.11 -53.24
C THR A 383 8.42 0.19 -52.11
N PHE A 384 7.14 -0.18 -52.18
CA PHE A 384 6.58 -1.12 -51.22
C PHE A 384 7.31 -2.48 -51.22
N ARG A 385 7.82 -2.90 -52.42
CA ARG A 385 8.65 -4.11 -52.56
C ARG A 385 9.99 -3.98 -51.84
N ASP A 386 10.66 -2.84 -51.95
CA ASP A 386 11.94 -2.60 -51.30
C ASP A 386 11.82 -2.66 -49.78
N ILE A 387 10.75 -2.05 -49.25
CA ILE A 387 10.47 -2.06 -47.83
C ILE A 387 10.15 -3.49 -47.33
N GLY A 388 9.40 -4.30 -48.12
CA GLY A 388 9.07 -5.71 -47.79
C GLY A 388 10.28 -6.65 -47.94
N ALA A 389 11.10 -6.49 -48.99
CA ALA A 389 12.27 -7.33 -49.24
C ALA A 389 13.36 -7.15 -48.16
N SER A 390 13.54 -5.93 -47.65
CA SER A 390 14.52 -5.66 -46.59
C SER A 390 14.16 -6.36 -45.27
N VAL A 391 12.89 -6.60 -45.01
CA VAL A 391 12.39 -7.34 -43.83
C VAL A 391 12.62 -8.84 -43.96
N THR A 392 12.34 -9.42 -45.14
CA THR A 392 12.52 -10.88 -45.37
C THR A 392 13.99 -11.29 -45.41
N ALA A 393 14.88 -10.45 -45.89
CA ALA A 393 16.32 -10.69 -45.92
C ALA A 393 16.95 -10.79 -44.51
N SER A 394 16.34 -10.20 -43.51
CA SER A 394 16.82 -10.25 -42.12
C SER A 394 16.41 -11.53 -41.38
N GLU A 395 15.44 -12.32 -41.86
CA GLU A 395 14.86 -13.45 -41.14
C GLU A 395 15.15 -14.85 -41.74
N GLY A 396 15.73 -14.94 -42.90
CA GLY A 396 16.11 -16.24 -43.48
C GLY A 396 14.95 -17.24 -43.64
N SER A 397 13.71 -16.78 -43.75
CA SER A 397 12.54 -17.66 -43.87
C SER A 397 11.95 -17.64 -45.27
N ASP A 398 12.04 -18.78 -45.94
CA ASP A 398 11.29 -19.16 -47.14
C ASP A 398 9.79 -19.32 -46.79
N GLY A 399 9.07 -18.21 -46.70
CA GLY A 399 7.63 -18.18 -46.38
C GLY A 399 6.87 -17.25 -47.31
N ALA A 400 6.30 -17.79 -48.37
CA ALA A 400 5.57 -17.13 -49.41
C ALA A 400 4.52 -16.09 -48.96
N LEU A 401 4.72 -14.85 -49.38
CA LEU A 401 3.73 -13.79 -49.40
C LEU A 401 2.93 -13.86 -50.73
N GLU A 402 2.22 -14.96 -51.00
CA GLU A 402 1.55 -15.17 -52.30
C GLU A 402 0.08 -14.73 -52.40
N THR A 403 -0.55 -14.19 -51.36
CA THR A 403 -2.03 -14.03 -51.40
C THR A 403 -2.58 -12.61 -51.50
N GLU A 404 -1.76 -11.56 -51.49
CA GLU A 404 -2.22 -10.18 -51.70
C GLU A 404 -1.57 -9.48 -52.92
N GLY A 405 -0.91 -10.22 -53.78
CA GLY A 405 -0.12 -9.68 -54.91
C GLY A 405 -0.93 -8.94 -55.97
N GLU A 406 -2.19 -9.28 -56.21
CA GLU A 406 -2.95 -8.69 -57.32
C GLU A 406 -3.51 -7.29 -57.01
N ALA A 407 -3.85 -6.97 -55.78
CA ALA A 407 -4.31 -5.61 -55.43
C ALA A 407 -3.16 -4.60 -55.23
N VAL A 408 -1.94 -5.08 -55.02
CA VAL A 408 -0.72 -4.25 -54.83
C VAL A 408 -0.04 -3.94 -56.17
N ALA A 409 -0.15 -4.82 -57.17
CA ALA A 409 0.48 -4.66 -58.46
C ALA A 409 -0.01 -3.42 -59.27
N SER A 410 -1.21 -2.91 -58.97
CA SER A 410 -1.73 -1.68 -59.60
C SER A 410 -1.18 -0.36 -58.98
N ARG A 411 -0.31 -0.44 -57.94
CA ARG A 411 0.28 0.69 -57.21
C ARG A 411 1.80 0.81 -57.35
N ASP A 412 2.39 0.14 -58.31
CA ASP A 412 3.84 0.07 -58.56
C ASP A 412 4.54 1.43 -58.82
N GLY A 413 3.82 2.55 -58.83
CA GLY A 413 4.37 3.90 -58.99
C GLY A 413 4.50 4.72 -57.71
N LEU A 414 3.98 4.23 -56.55
CA LEU A 414 4.04 4.98 -55.30
C LEU A 414 5.33 4.64 -54.53
N GLN A 415 6.06 5.66 -54.14
CA GLN A 415 7.33 5.54 -53.43
C GLN A 415 7.27 6.35 -52.13
N LEU A 416 7.84 5.81 -51.06
CA LEU A 416 8.15 6.55 -49.86
C LEU A 416 9.47 7.30 -50.07
N GLN A 417 9.44 8.61 -49.95
CA GLN A 417 10.65 9.44 -49.96
C GLN A 417 11.20 9.56 -48.52
N LEU A 418 12.29 8.89 -48.24
CA LEU A 418 12.94 8.95 -46.93
C LEU A 418 14.20 9.80 -46.97
N LEU A 419 14.17 10.94 -46.28
CA LEU A 419 15.32 11.78 -46.03
C LEU A 419 15.86 11.48 -44.62
N THR A 420 16.91 10.68 -44.55
CA THR A 420 17.58 10.31 -43.30
C THR A 420 18.32 11.52 -42.69
N SER A 421 18.83 11.40 -41.45
CA SER A 421 19.59 12.48 -40.81
C SER A 421 20.88 12.84 -41.53
N GLY A 422 21.56 11.87 -42.14
CA GLY A 422 22.94 11.98 -42.57
C GLY A 422 23.93 11.88 -41.39
N PRO A 423 25.20 12.29 -41.60
CA PRO A 423 26.21 12.34 -40.56
C PRO A 423 25.76 13.23 -39.38
N LEU A 424 26.05 12.81 -38.15
CA LEU A 424 25.67 13.57 -36.96
C LEU A 424 26.42 14.91 -36.91
N PRO A 425 25.72 16.06 -36.85
CA PRO A 425 26.36 17.36 -36.83
C PRO A 425 26.88 17.70 -35.41
N PRO A 426 27.91 18.57 -35.30
CA PRO A 426 28.40 19.01 -33.99
C PRO A 426 27.35 19.85 -33.25
N ASN A 427 26.55 20.64 -33.93
CA ASN A 427 25.53 21.54 -33.37
C ASN A 427 24.14 21.24 -33.97
N PRO A 428 23.44 20.19 -33.52
CA PRO A 428 22.11 19.82 -34.02
C PRO A 428 21.07 20.95 -33.93
N GLY A 429 21.07 21.70 -32.82
CA GLY A 429 20.09 22.78 -32.58
C GLY A 429 20.15 23.93 -33.58
N GLU A 430 21.32 24.27 -34.09
CA GLU A 430 21.47 25.31 -35.11
C GLU A 430 20.87 24.88 -36.45
N LEU A 431 21.05 23.62 -36.82
CA LEU A 431 20.53 23.09 -38.08
C LEU A 431 19.00 23.02 -38.10
N VAL A 432 18.38 22.62 -36.98
CA VAL A 432 16.91 22.53 -36.90
C VAL A 432 16.24 23.93 -36.92
N THR A 433 16.96 24.99 -36.59
CA THR A 433 16.45 26.36 -36.63
C THR A 433 16.73 27.05 -37.99
N SER A 434 17.49 26.39 -38.86
CA SER A 434 17.91 27.00 -40.15
C SER A 434 16.75 27.23 -41.12
N GLN A 435 16.88 28.26 -42.00
CA GLN A 435 15.93 28.51 -43.07
C GLN A 435 15.96 27.38 -44.10
N GLN A 436 17.13 26.80 -44.34
CA GLN A 436 17.32 25.69 -45.28
C GLN A 436 16.43 24.49 -44.93
N LEU A 437 16.24 24.17 -43.62
CA LEU A 437 15.34 23.11 -43.21
C LEU A 437 13.88 23.42 -43.57
N ALA A 438 13.43 24.65 -43.37
CA ALA A 438 12.10 25.08 -43.81
C ALA A 438 11.92 24.96 -45.32
N ASP A 439 12.88 25.41 -46.10
CA ASP A 439 12.86 25.33 -47.57
C ASP A 439 12.84 23.86 -48.06
N ILE A 440 13.54 22.95 -47.37
CA ILE A 440 13.50 21.51 -47.66
C ILE A 440 12.09 20.93 -47.37
N ILE A 441 11.49 21.25 -46.23
CA ILE A 441 10.14 20.78 -45.86
C ILE A 441 9.12 21.32 -46.88
N ASP A 442 9.19 22.60 -47.21
CA ASP A 442 8.29 23.23 -48.19
C ASP A 442 8.46 22.65 -49.59
N GLY A 443 9.67 22.33 -50.01
CA GLY A 443 9.94 21.63 -51.26
C GLY A 443 9.33 20.23 -51.31
N LEU A 444 9.43 19.48 -50.21
CA LEU A 444 8.84 18.14 -50.09
C LEU A 444 7.30 18.18 -50.11
N LYS A 445 6.67 19.22 -49.56
CA LYS A 445 5.20 19.42 -49.57
C LYS A 445 4.64 19.61 -50.98
N GLN A 446 5.46 20.06 -51.94
CA GLN A 446 5.01 20.25 -53.32
C GLN A 446 4.86 18.95 -54.10
N THR A 447 5.62 17.92 -53.72
CA THR A 447 5.68 16.63 -54.42
C THR A 447 4.98 15.49 -53.68
N ASN A 448 4.69 15.68 -52.39
CA ASN A 448 4.09 14.70 -51.52
C ASN A 448 2.76 15.17 -50.93
N ASP A 449 1.84 14.23 -50.63
CA ASP A 449 0.59 14.50 -49.93
C ASP A 449 0.84 14.78 -48.45
N TYR A 450 1.81 14.06 -47.86
CA TYR A 450 2.24 14.26 -46.48
C TYR A 450 3.76 14.21 -46.32
N VAL A 451 4.26 15.07 -45.44
CA VAL A 451 5.67 15.12 -44.99
C VAL A 451 5.67 14.85 -43.47
N LEU A 452 6.13 13.68 -43.05
CA LEU A 452 6.25 13.33 -41.63
C LEU A 452 7.65 13.64 -41.13
N VAL A 453 7.77 14.54 -40.16
CA VAL A 453 9.05 14.97 -39.59
C VAL A 453 9.24 14.36 -38.22
N ASP A 454 10.27 13.49 -38.08
CA ASP A 454 10.66 12.94 -36.77
C ASP A 454 11.41 13.99 -35.95
N ALA A 455 10.98 14.29 -34.75
CA ALA A 455 11.61 15.30 -33.89
C ALA A 455 12.13 14.67 -32.58
N PRO A 456 13.17 15.25 -31.97
CA PRO A 456 13.60 14.80 -30.65
C PRO A 456 12.50 14.99 -29.59
N PRO A 457 12.61 14.31 -28.41
CA PRO A 457 11.64 14.46 -27.34
C PRO A 457 11.56 15.90 -26.82
N LEU A 458 10.33 16.34 -26.49
CA LEU A 458 9.99 17.71 -26.06
C LEU A 458 10.78 18.20 -24.85
N PHE A 459 10.95 17.29 -23.85
CA PHE A 459 11.57 17.67 -22.57
C PHE A 459 13.08 17.42 -22.53
N ALA A 460 13.63 16.84 -23.59
CA ALA A 460 15.06 16.61 -23.67
C ALA A 460 15.82 17.84 -24.18
N VAL A 461 15.25 18.52 -25.17
CA VAL A 461 15.91 19.66 -25.90
C VAL A 461 14.88 20.59 -26.52
N GLY A 462 15.27 21.85 -26.76
CA GLY A 462 14.41 22.85 -27.42
C GLY A 462 14.17 22.65 -28.93
N ASP A 463 14.85 21.67 -29.53
CA ASP A 463 14.86 21.43 -30.98
C ASP A 463 13.45 21.11 -31.52
N ALA A 464 12.62 20.36 -30.76
CA ALA A 464 11.25 20.07 -31.17
C ALA A 464 10.35 21.30 -31.23
N ALA A 465 10.55 22.27 -30.34
CA ALA A 465 9.81 23.54 -30.37
C ALA A 465 10.21 24.39 -31.58
N ALA A 466 11.49 24.41 -31.95
CA ALA A 466 11.99 25.09 -33.12
C ALA A 466 11.43 24.46 -34.41
N LEU A 467 11.43 23.13 -34.51
CA LEU A 467 10.84 22.39 -35.63
C LEU A 467 9.33 22.63 -35.75
N ALA A 468 8.62 22.73 -34.61
CA ALA A 468 7.18 23.01 -34.62
C ALA A 468 6.81 24.35 -35.27
N GLY A 469 7.72 25.30 -35.30
CA GLY A 469 7.53 26.55 -36.04
C GLY A 469 7.73 26.44 -37.57
N ARG A 470 8.12 25.28 -38.08
CA ARG A 470 8.46 25.03 -39.50
C ARG A 470 7.52 24.04 -40.19
N VAL A 471 6.51 23.55 -39.49
CA VAL A 471 5.54 22.57 -39.99
C VAL A 471 4.12 23.08 -39.85
N ASP A 472 3.19 22.46 -40.61
CA ASP A 472 1.78 22.84 -40.56
C ASP A 472 1.06 22.30 -39.34
N GLY A 473 1.41 21.08 -38.87
CA GLY A 473 0.78 20.42 -37.74
C GLY A 473 1.76 19.68 -36.84
N VAL A 474 1.37 19.50 -35.55
CA VAL A 474 2.15 18.76 -34.57
C VAL A 474 1.32 17.66 -33.96
N LEU A 475 1.91 16.47 -33.89
CA LEU A 475 1.36 15.26 -33.30
C LEU A 475 2.27 14.79 -32.15
N VAL A 476 1.71 14.60 -30.96
CA VAL A 476 2.49 14.15 -29.80
C VAL A 476 2.18 12.71 -29.48
N ILE A 477 3.22 11.89 -29.44
CA ILE A 477 3.14 10.47 -29.06
C ILE A 477 3.39 10.35 -27.56
N ILE A 478 2.49 9.71 -26.85
CA ILE A 478 2.65 9.39 -25.42
C ILE A 478 2.53 7.90 -25.19
N ASN A 479 3.32 7.38 -24.26
CA ASN A 479 3.19 5.99 -23.82
C ASN A 479 2.46 5.95 -22.49
N LEU A 480 1.30 5.28 -22.44
CA LEU A 480 0.42 5.24 -21.28
C LEU A 480 1.12 4.72 -20.01
N GLU A 481 2.06 3.78 -20.15
CA GLU A 481 2.77 3.19 -19.01
C GLU A 481 3.74 4.16 -18.29
N SER A 482 4.23 5.18 -19.01
CA SER A 482 5.23 6.13 -18.52
C SER A 482 4.72 7.56 -18.37
N THR A 483 3.47 7.81 -18.77
CA THR A 483 2.88 9.17 -18.77
C THR A 483 2.39 9.56 -17.38
N THR A 484 2.72 10.78 -16.96
CA THR A 484 2.24 11.39 -15.73
C THR A 484 1.33 12.58 -16.01
N ARG A 485 0.51 12.98 -15.04
CA ARG A 485 -0.34 14.18 -15.15
C ARG A 485 0.48 15.44 -15.42
N ASP A 486 1.63 15.56 -14.81
CA ASP A 486 2.53 16.71 -15.01
C ASP A 486 3.09 16.76 -16.43
N MET A 487 3.43 15.61 -17.01
CA MET A 487 3.87 15.53 -18.40
C MET A 487 2.78 16.00 -19.37
N ILE A 488 1.53 15.64 -19.14
CA ILE A 488 0.42 16.09 -19.99
C ILE A 488 0.25 17.60 -19.90
N ARG A 489 0.32 18.18 -18.70
CA ARG A 489 0.27 19.63 -18.53
C ARG A 489 1.40 20.34 -19.31
N GLN A 490 2.62 19.82 -19.25
CA GLN A 490 3.75 20.36 -20.02
C GLN A 490 3.54 20.22 -21.54
N VAL A 491 2.90 19.15 -22.01
CA VAL A 491 2.51 19.01 -23.43
C VAL A 491 1.47 20.05 -23.81
N GLU A 492 0.50 20.33 -22.97
CA GLU A 492 -0.49 21.40 -23.20
C GLU A 492 0.17 22.78 -23.26
N GLU A 493 1.11 23.06 -22.35
CA GLU A 493 1.89 24.30 -22.36
C GLU A 493 2.74 24.42 -23.64
N PHE A 494 3.34 23.33 -24.11
CA PHE A 494 4.04 23.30 -25.38
C PHE A 494 3.10 23.64 -26.52
N TYR A 495 1.95 22.98 -26.62
CA TYR A 495 0.95 23.26 -27.64
C TYR A 495 0.41 24.71 -27.58
N ALA A 496 0.35 25.31 -26.38
CA ALA A 496 -0.09 26.70 -26.24
C ALA A 496 0.88 27.71 -26.86
N ARG A 497 2.16 27.34 -26.97
CA ARG A 497 3.25 28.24 -27.43
C ARG A 497 3.61 28.11 -28.92
N ILE A 498 3.19 27.02 -29.58
CA ILE A 498 3.56 26.78 -30.97
C ILE A 498 2.53 27.37 -31.95
N PRO A 499 2.96 27.87 -33.13
CA PRO A 499 2.06 28.37 -34.14
C PRO A 499 1.40 27.26 -34.97
N ALA A 500 2.05 26.09 -35.07
CA ALA A 500 1.55 24.94 -35.83
C ALA A 500 0.22 24.41 -35.26
N ARG A 501 -0.59 23.80 -36.13
CA ARG A 501 -1.86 23.20 -35.73
C ARG A 501 -1.66 22.08 -34.71
N LYS A 502 -2.44 22.11 -33.66
CA LYS A 502 -2.50 21.06 -32.65
C LYS A 502 -3.30 19.88 -33.18
N MET A 503 -2.64 18.81 -33.63
CA MET A 503 -3.31 17.63 -34.16
C MET A 503 -3.80 16.70 -33.06
N GLY A 504 -3.21 16.77 -31.88
CA GLY A 504 -3.62 15.97 -30.71
C GLY A 504 -2.59 14.91 -30.30
N LEU A 505 -3.07 13.91 -29.57
CA LEU A 505 -2.26 12.88 -28.97
C LEU A 505 -2.43 11.53 -29.68
N VAL A 506 -1.35 10.77 -29.81
CA VAL A 506 -1.39 9.34 -30.10
C VAL A 506 -0.90 8.58 -28.87
N VAL A 507 -1.71 7.67 -28.35
CA VAL A 507 -1.41 6.91 -27.15
C VAL A 507 -0.90 5.54 -27.53
N THR A 508 0.34 5.23 -27.15
CA THR A 508 0.95 3.90 -27.34
C THR A 508 0.91 3.06 -26.08
N GLY A 509 1.12 1.76 -26.19
CA GLY A 509 1.17 0.85 -25.04
C GLY A 509 -0.20 0.45 -24.49
N VAL A 510 -1.28 0.65 -25.23
CA VAL A 510 -2.64 0.35 -24.80
C VAL A 510 -2.87 -1.17 -24.80
N THR A 511 -3.34 -1.73 -23.68
CA THR A 511 -3.67 -3.15 -23.55
C THR A 511 -5.13 -3.43 -23.99
N GLY A 512 -5.43 -4.68 -24.40
CA GLY A 512 -6.67 -5.04 -25.06
C GLY A 512 -7.99 -4.75 -24.31
N SER A 513 -7.96 -4.62 -22.98
CA SER A 513 -9.14 -4.27 -22.17
C SER A 513 -9.56 -2.78 -22.30
N ALA A 514 -8.62 -1.90 -22.56
CA ALA A 514 -8.90 -0.47 -22.78
C ALA A 514 -9.43 -0.17 -24.20
N ARG A 515 -9.29 -1.13 -25.11
CA ARG A 515 -9.67 -0.98 -26.51
C ARG A 515 -11.18 -1.13 -26.76
N SER A 516 -11.86 -1.98 -26.00
CA SER A 516 -13.31 -2.18 -26.16
C SER A 516 -14.15 -0.98 -25.71
N GLN A 517 -13.62 -0.16 -24.80
CA GLN A 517 -14.32 1.02 -24.30
C GLN A 517 -14.19 2.23 -25.22
N SER A 518 -13.05 2.42 -25.90
CA SER A 518 -12.88 3.58 -26.80
C SER A 518 -13.72 3.51 -28.09
N TYR A 519 -14.18 2.33 -28.51
CA TYR A 519 -15.08 2.20 -29.66
C TYR A 519 -16.52 2.65 -29.35
N HIS A 520 -16.98 2.55 -28.10
CA HIS A 520 -18.35 2.97 -27.72
C HIS A 520 -18.48 4.49 -27.56
N THR A 521 -17.43 5.19 -27.20
CA THR A 521 -17.48 6.64 -26.92
C THR A 521 -17.46 7.51 -28.20
N TYR A 522 -17.10 6.95 -29.36
CA TYR A 522 -17.09 7.68 -30.63
C TYR A 522 -18.41 7.57 -31.43
N TYR A 523 -19.37 6.73 -30.98
CA TYR A 523 -20.66 6.53 -31.62
C TYR A 523 -21.86 7.01 -30.78
N GLU A 524 -21.65 7.59 -29.61
CA GLU A 524 -22.61 8.38 -28.85
C GLU A 524 -22.29 9.88 -28.97
#